data_adf6943b6d311db4b6201265cc82f470
#
_entry.id   adf6943b6d311db4b6201265cc82f470
#
_cell.length_a   1.000
_cell.length_b   1.000
_cell.length_c   1.000
_cell.angle_alpha   90.00
_cell.angle_beta   90.00
_cell.angle_gamma   90.00
#
_symmetry.space_group_name_H-M   'P 1'
#
loop_
_entity.id
_entity.type
_entity.pdbx_description
1 polymer ?
#
loop_
_entity_poly.entity_id
_entity_poly.type
_entity_poly.pdbx_seq_one_letter_code
_entity_poly.pdbx_strand_id
1 'polypeptide(L)'
;VFLEHARIIRQYGAAAVVMAFDEKGQADTAARKIEVCQRAYLLLVDKIGFNPHDIIFDPNVLAVATGIEEHNNYAVDFIEATAWIKKNLPGAHISGGVSNLSFSFRGNNYIREAMHAVFLYHAIQQGMDMGIVNPGTSVLYTDIPADVLEKIEDVVLNRRLDAAERLIELAESLKANMSETAGQPAVKQDAWREGTVQERLKYALMKGIGDFLEQDLAEALPLYDKAVDVIEGPLMDGMNHVGELFGAG
;
A
#
# COMPACT_ATOMS: atom_id res chain seq x y z
N VAL A 1 -14.03 19.05 -15.73
CA VAL A 1 -12.64 18.78 -15.30
C VAL A 1 -12.08 17.56 -16.03
N PHE A 2 -12.57 16.30 -15.81
CA PHE A 2 -11.98 15.08 -16.41
C PHE A 2 -11.83 15.16 -17.94
N LEU A 3 -12.92 15.42 -18.67
CA LEU A 3 -12.90 15.53 -20.12
C LEU A 3 -12.06 16.70 -20.65
N GLU A 4 -11.96 17.77 -19.89
CA GLU A 4 -11.15 18.93 -20.23
C GLU A 4 -9.65 18.59 -20.14
N HIS A 5 -9.22 18.01 -19.03
CA HIS A 5 -7.84 17.53 -18.87
C HIS A 5 -7.48 16.47 -19.91
N ALA A 6 -8.38 15.55 -20.20
CA ALA A 6 -8.17 14.53 -21.22
C ALA A 6 -7.94 15.13 -22.63
N ARG A 7 -8.67 16.19 -23.00
CA ARG A 7 -8.43 16.89 -24.27
C ARG A 7 -7.04 17.50 -24.34
N ILE A 8 -6.60 18.13 -23.24
CA ILE A 8 -5.28 18.75 -23.16
C ILE A 8 -4.19 17.67 -23.27
N ILE A 9 -4.28 16.59 -22.48
CA ILE A 9 -3.32 15.48 -22.51
C ILE A 9 -3.22 14.92 -23.93
N ARG A 10 -4.37 14.63 -24.56
CA ARG A 10 -4.41 14.14 -25.94
C ARG A 10 -3.77 15.11 -26.95
N GLN A 11 -3.98 16.41 -26.78
CA GLN A 11 -3.40 17.43 -27.66
C GLN A 11 -1.87 17.39 -27.70
N TYR A 12 -1.25 17.03 -26.56
CA TYR A 12 0.19 16.90 -26.44
C TYR A 12 0.71 15.48 -26.75
N GLY A 13 -0.17 14.54 -27.12
CA GLY A 13 0.19 13.16 -27.45
C GLY A 13 0.73 12.35 -26.27
N ALA A 14 0.36 12.71 -25.05
CA ALA A 14 0.80 12.00 -23.85
C ALA A 14 -0.14 10.84 -23.50
N ALA A 15 0.40 9.74 -22.98
CA ALA A 15 -0.37 8.72 -22.29
C ALA A 15 -0.87 9.23 -20.95
N ALA A 16 -1.98 8.64 -20.45
CA ALA A 16 -2.60 9.06 -19.20
C ALA A 16 -2.79 7.87 -18.26
N VAL A 17 -2.33 8.01 -17.02
CA VAL A 17 -2.72 7.11 -15.93
C VAL A 17 -4.09 7.55 -15.40
N VAL A 18 -5.04 6.63 -15.41
CA VAL A 18 -6.43 6.86 -15.00
C VAL A 18 -6.74 5.97 -13.81
N MET A 19 -6.82 6.59 -12.64
CA MET A 19 -7.16 5.88 -11.41
C MET A 19 -8.65 5.53 -11.37
N ALA A 20 -8.98 4.38 -10.78
CA ALA A 20 -10.37 3.98 -10.51
C ALA A 20 -10.94 4.80 -9.33
N PHE A 21 -11.17 6.08 -9.59
CA PHE A 21 -11.66 7.07 -8.65
C PHE A 21 -12.72 7.95 -9.33
N ASP A 22 -13.85 8.15 -8.70
CA ASP A 22 -14.92 8.99 -9.24
C ASP A 22 -15.55 9.88 -8.16
N GLU A 23 -16.71 10.47 -8.47
CA GLU A 23 -17.46 11.35 -7.57
C GLU A 23 -17.93 10.68 -6.27
N LYS A 24 -17.94 9.33 -6.22
CA LYS A 24 -18.27 8.54 -5.04
C LYS A 24 -17.02 8.15 -4.23
N GLY A 25 -15.83 8.49 -4.71
CA GLY A 25 -14.56 8.17 -4.10
C GLY A 25 -13.80 7.05 -4.79
N GLN A 26 -12.85 6.49 -4.08
CA GLN A 26 -11.98 5.42 -4.53
C GLN A 26 -12.75 4.11 -4.69
N ALA A 27 -12.57 3.43 -5.83
CA ALA A 27 -13.15 2.12 -6.04
C ALA A 27 -12.36 1.06 -5.25
N ASP A 28 -13.05 0.28 -4.47
CA ASP A 28 -12.53 -0.77 -3.58
C ASP A 28 -12.81 -2.18 -4.09
N THR A 29 -14.03 -2.47 -4.49
CA THR A 29 -14.47 -3.77 -5.00
C THR A 29 -14.20 -3.94 -6.49
N ALA A 30 -14.06 -5.19 -6.98
CA ALA A 30 -13.89 -5.50 -8.40
C ALA A 30 -14.98 -4.85 -9.26
N ALA A 31 -16.23 -4.94 -8.85
CA ALA A 31 -17.36 -4.35 -9.56
C ALA A 31 -17.22 -2.83 -9.74
N ARG A 32 -16.81 -2.13 -8.67
CA ARG A 32 -16.61 -0.67 -8.70
C ARG A 32 -15.40 -0.29 -9.55
N LYS A 33 -14.29 -1.02 -9.44
CA LYS A 33 -13.10 -0.82 -10.27
C LYS A 33 -13.46 -0.95 -11.75
N ILE A 34 -14.20 -1.99 -12.12
CA ILE A 34 -14.67 -2.23 -13.48
C ILE A 34 -15.60 -1.10 -13.96
N GLU A 35 -16.62 -0.74 -13.17
CA GLU A 35 -17.56 0.33 -13.50
C GLU A 35 -16.85 1.65 -13.82
N VAL A 36 -15.93 2.07 -12.94
CA VAL A 36 -15.21 3.35 -13.10
C VAL A 36 -14.27 3.31 -14.31
N CYS A 37 -13.50 2.23 -14.47
CA CYS A 37 -12.56 2.08 -15.60
C CYS A 37 -13.31 1.99 -16.95
N GLN A 38 -14.41 1.24 -17.02
CA GLN A 38 -15.24 1.15 -18.22
C GLN A 38 -15.83 2.49 -18.59
N ARG A 39 -16.40 3.23 -17.62
CA ARG A 39 -16.93 4.58 -17.85
C ARG A 39 -15.86 5.52 -18.35
N ALA A 40 -14.68 5.50 -17.73
CA ALA A 40 -13.56 6.33 -18.14
C ALA A 40 -13.09 5.97 -19.55
N TYR A 41 -12.98 4.69 -19.88
CA TYR A 41 -12.60 4.21 -21.22
C TYR A 41 -13.53 4.74 -22.31
N LEU A 42 -14.85 4.57 -22.14
CA LEU A 42 -15.84 5.05 -23.10
C LEU A 42 -15.78 6.58 -23.28
N LEU A 43 -15.57 7.31 -22.18
CA LEU A 43 -15.42 8.77 -22.23
C LEU A 43 -14.15 9.19 -22.99
N LEU A 44 -13.04 8.51 -22.75
CA LEU A 44 -11.74 8.83 -23.36
C LEU A 44 -11.72 8.44 -24.85
N VAL A 45 -12.15 7.24 -25.18
CA VAL A 45 -12.11 6.73 -26.56
C VAL A 45 -13.21 7.36 -27.41
N ASP A 46 -14.47 7.25 -26.99
CA ASP A 46 -15.60 7.63 -27.85
C ASP A 46 -15.82 9.15 -27.91
N LYS A 47 -15.63 9.86 -26.78
CA LYS A 47 -15.92 11.31 -26.74
C LYS A 47 -14.69 12.17 -27.01
N ILE A 48 -13.50 11.72 -26.59
CA ILE A 48 -12.26 12.50 -26.74
C ILE A 48 -11.44 12.01 -27.92
N GLY A 49 -11.62 10.76 -28.34
CA GLY A 49 -10.83 10.11 -29.38
C GLY A 49 -9.39 9.82 -28.92
N PHE A 50 -9.24 9.45 -27.64
CA PHE A 50 -7.97 8.98 -27.09
C PHE A 50 -7.58 7.67 -27.76
N ASN A 51 -6.29 7.47 -28.04
CA ASN A 51 -5.83 6.16 -28.47
C ASN A 51 -5.91 5.20 -27.27
N PRO A 52 -6.58 4.04 -27.37
CA PRO A 52 -6.67 3.09 -26.28
C PRO A 52 -5.30 2.67 -25.70
N HIS A 53 -4.25 2.60 -26.52
CA HIS A 53 -2.90 2.26 -26.07
C HIS A 53 -2.21 3.34 -25.23
N ASP A 54 -2.76 4.54 -25.21
CA ASP A 54 -2.27 5.64 -24.36
C ASP A 54 -3.03 5.73 -23.02
N ILE A 55 -3.96 4.79 -22.77
CA ILE A 55 -4.73 4.70 -21.52
C ILE A 55 -4.10 3.64 -20.62
N ILE A 56 -3.70 4.06 -19.42
CA ILE A 56 -3.14 3.18 -18.38
C ILE A 56 -4.08 3.25 -17.19
N PHE A 57 -4.85 2.21 -16.92
CA PHE A 57 -5.69 2.16 -15.74
C PHE A 57 -4.88 1.78 -14.49
N ASP A 58 -5.13 2.50 -13.39
CA ASP A 58 -4.76 2.08 -12.04
C ASP A 58 -6.03 1.75 -11.26
N PRO A 59 -6.39 0.45 -11.17
CA PRO A 59 -7.59 0.02 -10.43
C PRO A 59 -7.45 0.13 -8.90
N ASN A 60 -6.47 0.83 -8.38
CA ASN A 60 -6.14 1.03 -6.97
C ASN A 60 -5.74 -0.26 -6.25
N VAL A 61 -4.44 -0.42 -5.97
CA VAL A 61 -3.95 -1.44 -5.04
C VAL A 61 -4.20 -0.93 -3.62
N LEU A 62 -4.97 -1.68 -2.85
CA LEU A 62 -5.35 -1.35 -1.47
C LEU A 62 -4.74 -2.33 -0.47
N ALA A 63 -4.59 -1.90 0.78
CA ALA A 63 -3.98 -2.70 1.83
C ALA A 63 -4.87 -3.87 2.24
N VAL A 64 -4.25 -5.05 2.40
CA VAL A 64 -4.89 -6.25 2.94
C VAL A 64 -4.39 -6.56 4.36
N ALA A 65 -5.02 -7.50 5.05
CA ALA A 65 -4.67 -7.90 6.42
C ALA A 65 -4.61 -6.72 7.41
N THR A 66 -5.57 -5.82 7.32
CA THR A 66 -5.67 -4.62 8.17
C THR A 66 -6.46 -4.85 9.45
N GLY A 67 -7.02 -6.06 9.64
CA GLY A 67 -7.97 -6.36 10.72
C GLY A 67 -9.43 -6.00 10.40
N ILE A 68 -9.71 -5.43 9.23
CA ILE A 68 -11.05 -5.10 8.73
C ILE A 68 -11.42 -6.14 7.68
N GLU A 69 -12.55 -6.83 7.87
CA GLU A 69 -12.97 -7.97 7.03
C GLU A 69 -13.15 -7.59 5.56
N GLU A 70 -13.74 -6.42 5.29
CA GLU A 70 -13.97 -5.91 3.94
C GLU A 70 -12.66 -5.72 3.15
N HIS A 71 -11.53 -5.50 3.84
CA HIS A 71 -10.24 -5.31 3.21
C HIS A 71 -9.58 -6.62 2.75
N ASN A 72 -10.03 -7.75 3.23
CA ASN A 72 -9.41 -9.04 2.92
C ASN A 72 -9.47 -9.39 1.42
N ASN A 73 -10.47 -8.88 0.70
CA ASN A 73 -10.66 -9.18 -0.72
C ASN A 73 -10.00 -8.17 -1.67
N TYR A 74 -9.41 -7.09 -1.21
CA TYR A 74 -8.93 -5.99 -2.05
C TYR A 74 -7.89 -6.39 -3.09
N ALA A 75 -7.02 -7.34 -2.78
CA ALA A 75 -6.03 -7.84 -3.74
C ALA A 75 -6.70 -8.69 -4.83
N VAL A 76 -7.65 -9.55 -4.47
CA VAL A 76 -8.47 -10.35 -5.40
C VAL A 76 -9.28 -9.42 -6.30
N ASP A 77 -9.93 -8.39 -5.72
CA ASP A 77 -10.70 -7.39 -6.48
C ASP A 77 -9.86 -6.67 -7.53
N PHE A 78 -8.60 -6.36 -7.23
CA PHE A 78 -7.68 -5.78 -8.20
C PHE A 78 -7.35 -6.77 -9.33
N ILE A 79 -7.04 -8.02 -8.98
CA ILE A 79 -6.67 -9.08 -9.93
C ILE A 79 -7.85 -9.39 -10.87
N GLU A 80 -9.07 -9.50 -10.34
CA GLU A 80 -10.29 -9.72 -11.12
C GLU A 80 -10.61 -8.54 -12.03
N ALA A 81 -10.51 -7.31 -11.51
CA ALA A 81 -10.70 -6.11 -12.31
C ALA A 81 -9.68 -6.03 -13.44
N THR A 82 -8.40 -6.38 -13.18
CA THR A 82 -7.35 -6.46 -14.19
C THR A 82 -7.73 -7.41 -15.32
N ALA A 83 -8.11 -8.65 -15.00
CA ALA A 83 -8.54 -9.65 -15.98
C ALA A 83 -9.71 -9.14 -16.83
N TRP A 84 -10.69 -8.53 -16.19
CA TRP A 84 -11.87 -8.00 -16.88
C TRP A 84 -11.50 -6.84 -17.82
N ILE A 85 -10.68 -5.88 -17.36
CA ILE A 85 -10.25 -4.72 -18.14
C ILE A 85 -9.48 -5.18 -19.38
N LYS A 86 -8.52 -6.08 -19.22
CA LYS A 86 -7.72 -6.62 -20.34
C LYS A 86 -8.58 -7.32 -21.39
N LYS A 87 -9.64 -7.99 -20.98
CA LYS A 87 -10.57 -8.69 -21.87
C LYS A 87 -11.54 -7.74 -22.57
N ASN A 88 -12.03 -6.69 -21.90
CA ASN A 88 -13.19 -5.92 -22.35
C ASN A 88 -12.84 -4.48 -22.82
N LEU A 89 -11.67 -3.97 -22.46
CA LEU A 89 -11.20 -2.63 -22.84
C LEU A 89 -9.93 -2.74 -23.70
N PRO A 90 -10.08 -3.09 -24.99
CA PRO A 90 -8.95 -3.44 -25.84
C PRO A 90 -7.97 -2.25 -25.99
N GLY A 91 -6.68 -2.54 -25.90
CA GLY A 91 -5.58 -1.56 -26.01
C GLY A 91 -5.19 -0.91 -24.68
N ALA A 92 -6.07 -0.90 -23.67
CA ALA A 92 -5.74 -0.32 -22.38
C ALA A 92 -4.69 -1.13 -21.62
N HIS A 93 -3.83 -0.42 -20.91
CA HIS A 93 -2.80 -0.96 -20.02
C HIS A 93 -3.23 -0.90 -18.56
N ILE A 94 -2.57 -1.70 -17.73
CA ILE A 94 -2.82 -1.75 -16.27
C ILE A 94 -1.53 -1.45 -15.54
N SER A 95 -1.64 -0.52 -14.56
CA SER A 95 -0.59 -0.22 -13.60
C SER A 95 -1.13 -0.29 -12.17
N GLY A 96 -0.26 -0.34 -11.18
CA GLY A 96 -0.65 -0.25 -9.77
C GLY A 96 0.51 0.02 -8.84
N GLY A 97 0.22 0.75 -7.77
CA GLY A 97 1.15 1.05 -6.68
C GLY A 97 1.27 -0.12 -5.72
N VAL A 98 2.17 -1.08 -5.99
CA VAL A 98 2.23 -2.39 -5.33
C VAL A 98 2.53 -2.28 -3.82
N SER A 99 3.30 -1.28 -3.40
CA SER A 99 3.68 -1.10 -1.99
C SER A 99 2.48 -0.87 -1.05
N ASN A 100 1.35 -0.40 -1.58
CA ASN A 100 0.13 -0.17 -0.79
C ASN A 100 -0.44 -1.48 -0.23
N LEU A 101 -0.30 -2.60 -0.95
CA LEU A 101 -0.82 -3.91 -0.57
C LEU A 101 -0.43 -4.30 0.86
N SER A 102 0.84 -4.10 1.19
CA SER A 102 1.47 -4.60 2.41
C SER A 102 1.59 -3.56 3.52
N PHE A 103 0.75 -2.54 3.51
CA PHE A 103 0.81 -1.44 4.47
C PHE A 103 0.69 -1.89 5.92
N SER A 104 -0.08 -2.95 6.18
CA SER A 104 -0.29 -3.56 7.50
C SER A 104 0.99 -4.20 8.08
N PHE A 105 1.98 -4.51 7.22
CA PHE A 105 3.24 -5.14 7.62
C PHE A 105 4.42 -4.16 7.63
N ARG A 106 4.17 -2.86 7.84
CA ARG A 106 5.25 -1.87 8.00
C ARG A 106 6.23 -2.31 9.10
N GLY A 107 7.53 -2.19 8.81
CA GLY A 107 8.59 -2.63 9.71
C GLY A 107 9.02 -4.11 9.54
N ASN A 108 8.36 -4.87 8.65
CA ASN A 108 8.80 -6.20 8.25
C ASN A 108 9.02 -6.23 6.72
N ASN A 109 10.20 -5.80 6.29
CA ASN A 109 10.51 -5.67 4.86
C ASN A 109 10.44 -7.00 4.13
N TYR A 110 10.90 -8.11 4.74
CA TYR A 110 10.86 -9.42 4.11
C TYR A 110 9.43 -9.86 3.76
N ILE A 111 8.50 -9.78 4.71
CA ILE A 111 7.09 -10.14 4.48
C ILE A 111 6.48 -9.20 3.42
N ARG A 112 6.77 -7.91 3.49
CA ARG A 112 6.27 -6.94 2.51
C ARG A 112 6.73 -7.26 1.10
N GLU A 113 8.02 -7.51 0.91
CA GLU A 113 8.59 -7.84 -0.39
C GLU A 113 8.05 -9.17 -0.94
N ALA A 114 7.90 -10.17 -0.08
CA ALA A 114 7.29 -11.43 -0.46
C ALA A 114 5.81 -11.27 -0.85
N MET A 115 5.03 -10.43 -0.13
CA MET A 115 3.66 -10.11 -0.52
C MET A 115 3.60 -9.41 -1.89
N HIS A 116 4.54 -8.49 -2.16
CA HIS A 116 4.62 -7.83 -3.47
C HIS A 116 4.93 -8.81 -4.59
N ALA A 117 5.87 -9.75 -4.36
CA ALA A 117 6.22 -10.77 -5.35
C ALA A 117 5.04 -11.70 -5.66
N VAL A 118 4.31 -12.14 -4.63
CA VAL A 118 3.11 -12.99 -4.78
C VAL A 118 2.00 -12.25 -5.52
N PHE A 119 1.72 -11.01 -5.13
CA PHE A 119 0.70 -10.21 -5.79
C PHE A 119 1.03 -9.97 -7.27
N LEU A 120 2.25 -9.56 -7.57
CA LEU A 120 2.71 -9.34 -8.95
C LEU A 120 2.62 -10.62 -9.77
N TYR A 121 3.01 -11.76 -9.22
CA TYR A 121 2.91 -13.05 -9.90
C TYR A 121 1.48 -13.31 -10.39
N HIS A 122 0.49 -13.17 -9.54
CA HIS A 122 -0.92 -13.38 -9.90
C HIS A 122 -1.50 -12.27 -10.78
N ALA A 123 -1.19 -11.01 -10.51
CA ALA A 123 -1.70 -9.88 -11.27
C ALA A 123 -1.15 -9.84 -12.70
N ILE A 124 0.13 -10.17 -12.90
CA ILE A 124 0.75 -10.26 -14.24
C ILE A 124 0.10 -11.37 -15.06
N GLN A 125 -0.20 -12.52 -14.46
CA GLN A 125 -0.92 -13.59 -15.15
C GLN A 125 -2.32 -13.17 -15.65
N GLN A 126 -2.95 -12.21 -14.97
CA GLN A 126 -4.22 -11.62 -15.39
C GLN A 126 -4.06 -10.41 -16.31
N GLY A 127 -2.83 -10.06 -16.67
CA GLY A 127 -2.52 -9.04 -17.67
C GLY A 127 -2.11 -7.68 -17.13
N MET A 128 -1.69 -7.57 -15.87
CA MET A 128 -1.05 -6.35 -15.36
C MET A 128 0.24 -6.08 -16.15
N ASP A 129 0.36 -4.88 -16.72
CA ASP A 129 1.46 -4.52 -17.62
C ASP A 129 2.62 -3.83 -16.87
N MET A 130 2.30 -3.04 -15.85
CA MET A 130 3.24 -2.18 -15.14
C MET A 130 3.00 -2.21 -13.64
N GLY A 131 4.06 -2.10 -12.84
CA GLY A 131 3.98 -1.96 -11.39
C GLY A 131 4.87 -0.84 -10.89
N ILE A 132 4.35 0.00 -9.99
CA ILE A 132 5.17 0.96 -9.26
C ILE A 132 5.69 0.22 -8.03
N VAL A 133 6.98 -0.09 -8.04
CA VAL A 133 7.66 -0.93 -7.03
C VAL A 133 8.94 -0.27 -6.55
N ASN A 134 9.45 -0.71 -5.39
CA ASN A 134 10.81 -0.38 -4.98
C ASN A 134 11.82 -1.14 -5.88
N PRO A 135 12.66 -0.46 -6.68
CA PRO A 135 13.60 -1.13 -7.57
C PRO A 135 14.71 -1.90 -6.84
N GLY A 136 14.92 -1.64 -5.54
CA GLY A 136 15.87 -2.37 -4.70
C GLY A 136 15.36 -3.71 -4.19
N THR A 137 14.09 -4.06 -4.45
CA THR A 137 13.52 -5.35 -4.05
C THR A 137 14.04 -6.48 -4.93
N SER A 138 14.56 -7.55 -4.30
CA SER A 138 15.15 -8.70 -4.99
C SER A 138 14.38 -10.01 -4.78
N VAL A 139 13.29 -10.00 -4.03
CA VAL A 139 12.52 -11.21 -3.72
C VAL A 139 11.71 -11.64 -4.95
N LEU A 140 11.95 -12.86 -5.43
CA LEU A 140 11.16 -13.48 -6.50
C LEU A 140 10.15 -14.47 -5.89
N TYR A 141 9.03 -14.66 -6.57
CA TYR A 141 7.99 -15.61 -6.15
C TYR A 141 8.54 -17.02 -5.92
N THR A 142 9.46 -17.47 -6.78
CA THR A 142 10.10 -18.79 -6.72
C THR A 142 11.07 -18.97 -5.56
N ASP A 143 11.55 -17.87 -4.98
CA ASP A 143 12.57 -17.87 -3.93
C ASP A 143 11.93 -17.87 -2.53
N ILE A 144 10.61 -17.70 -2.45
CA ILE A 144 9.88 -17.70 -1.19
C ILE A 144 9.73 -19.14 -0.67
N PRO A 145 10.17 -19.42 0.57
CA PRO A 145 9.96 -20.73 1.19
C PRO A 145 8.50 -21.15 1.18
N ALA A 146 8.22 -22.43 0.94
CA ALA A 146 6.87 -22.94 0.71
C ALA A 146 5.87 -22.64 1.85
N ASP A 147 6.34 -22.70 3.10
CA ASP A 147 5.53 -22.42 4.29
C ASP A 147 5.19 -20.91 4.45
N VAL A 148 6.07 -20.03 3.99
CA VAL A 148 5.86 -18.58 3.93
C VAL A 148 4.95 -18.25 2.75
N LEU A 149 5.22 -18.85 1.58
CA LEU A 149 4.46 -18.66 0.37
C LEU A 149 2.98 -19.00 0.57
N GLU A 150 2.69 -20.16 1.17
CA GLU A 150 1.31 -20.58 1.48
C GLU A 150 0.55 -19.52 2.27
N LYS A 151 1.15 -19.00 3.36
CA LYS A 151 0.49 -18.00 4.22
C LYS A 151 0.30 -16.66 3.53
N ILE A 152 1.25 -16.26 2.69
CA ILE A 152 1.12 -15.02 1.91
C ILE A 152 0.06 -15.17 0.83
N GLU A 153 0.01 -16.30 0.13
CA GLU A 153 -1.05 -16.57 -0.84
C GLU A 153 -2.43 -16.65 -0.19
N ASP A 154 -2.54 -17.23 1.00
CA ASP A 154 -3.79 -17.25 1.76
C ASP A 154 -4.32 -15.82 2.00
N VAL A 155 -3.43 -14.86 2.30
CA VAL A 155 -3.78 -13.45 2.47
C VAL A 155 -4.09 -12.77 1.13
N VAL A 156 -3.19 -12.87 0.15
CA VAL A 156 -3.31 -12.15 -1.13
C VAL A 156 -4.50 -12.65 -1.94
N LEU A 157 -4.80 -13.93 -1.87
CA LEU A 157 -5.91 -14.56 -2.59
C LEU A 157 -7.16 -14.77 -1.72
N ASN A 158 -7.17 -14.26 -0.49
CA ASN A 158 -8.28 -14.37 0.47
C ASN A 158 -8.81 -15.80 0.59
N ARG A 159 -7.91 -16.78 0.72
CA ARG A 159 -8.27 -18.21 0.74
C ARG A 159 -8.86 -18.68 2.07
N ARG A 160 -8.61 -17.93 3.16
CA ARG A 160 -8.97 -18.32 4.53
C ARG A 160 -9.35 -17.12 5.37
N LEU A 161 -10.29 -17.28 6.28
CA LEU A 161 -10.71 -16.23 7.20
C LEU A 161 -9.62 -15.83 8.20
N ASP A 162 -8.78 -16.79 8.63
CA ASP A 162 -7.68 -16.62 9.58
C ASP A 162 -6.33 -16.27 8.91
N ALA A 163 -6.33 -15.97 7.62
CA ALA A 163 -5.11 -15.76 6.85
C ALA A 163 -4.25 -14.61 7.40
N ALA A 164 -4.87 -13.50 7.77
CA ALA A 164 -4.19 -12.32 8.31
C ALA A 164 -3.49 -12.64 9.64
N GLU A 165 -4.18 -13.31 10.56
CA GLU A 165 -3.64 -13.70 11.87
C GLU A 165 -2.43 -14.63 11.70
N ARG A 166 -2.55 -15.67 10.87
CA ARG A 166 -1.46 -16.61 10.57
C ARG A 166 -0.22 -15.94 9.97
N LEU A 167 -0.41 -14.93 9.14
CA LEU A 167 0.70 -14.19 8.54
C LEU A 167 1.35 -13.25 9.56
N ILE A 168 0.57 -12.62 10.45
CA ILE A 168 1.07 -11.79 11.55
C ILE A 168 1.93 -12.64 12.50
N GLU A 169 1.45 -13.80 12.94
CA GLU A 169 2.21 -14.73 13.79
C GLU A 169 3.54 -15.14 13.14
N LEU A 170 3.52 -15.44 11.84
CA LEU A 170 4.75 -15.75 11.10
C LEU A 170 5.69 -14.54 11.08
N ALA A 171 5.18 -13.34 10.80
CA ALA A 171 5.97 -12.12 10.75
C ALA A 171 6.66 -11.82 12.09
N GLU A 172 5.99 -12.05 13.20
CA GLU A 172 6.55 -11.92 14.54
C GLU A 172 7.63 -12.97 14.83
N SER A 173 7.37 -14.23 14.46
CA SER A 173 8.35 -15.33 14.64
C SER A 173 9.64 -15.10 13.84
N LEU A 174 9.53 -14.63 12.60
CA LEU A 174 10.68 -14.29 11.77
C LEU A 174 11.47 -13.11 12.34
N LYS A 175 10.80 -12.12 12.91
CA LYS A 175 11.43 -10.97 13.57
C LYS A 175 12.23 -11.41 14.80
N ALA A 176 11.67 -12.33 15.61
CA ALA A 176 12.33 -12.89 16.78
C ALA A 176 13.59 -13.69 16.37
N ASN A 177 13.48 -14.56 15.37
CA ASN A 177 14.61 -15.38 14.89
C ASN A 177 15.74 -14.54 14.25
N MET A 178 15.40 -13.45 13.56
CA MET A 178 16.40 -12.51 13.01
C MET A 178 17.16 -11.76 14.11
N SER A 179 16.53 -11.50 15.25
CA SER A 179 17.21 -10.88 16.40
C SER A 179 18.15 -11.84 17.12
N GLU A 180 17.87 -13.14 17.12
CA GLU A 180 18.72 -14.18 17.71
C GLU A 180 19.95 -14.53 16.85
N THR A 181 19.78 -14.53 15.51
CA THR A 181 20.90 -14.89 14.59
C THR A 181 21.86 -13.74 14.34
N ALA A 182 21.49 -12.50 14.61
CA ALA A 182 22.35 -11.34 14.36
C ALA A 182 23.48 -11.15 15.38
N GLY A 183 23.57 -11.96 16.45
CA GLY A 183 24.71 -11.90 17.41
C GLY A 183 25.05 -10.53 17.98
N GLN A 184 24.24 -9.53 17.65
CA GLN A 184 24.32 -8.22 18.29
C GLN A 184 23.40 -8.25 19.52
N PRO A 185 23.91 -7.86 20.70
CA PRO A 185 23.03 -7.62 21.82
C PRO A 185 21.94 -6.72 21.31
N ALA A 186 20.67 -7.08 21.58
CA ALA A 186 19.54 -6.21 21.33
C ALA A 186 19.94 -4.82 21.77
N VAL A 187 20.28 -3.94 20.82
CA VAL A 187 20.43 -2.53 21.11
C VAL A 187 19.07 -2.18 21.65
N LYS A 188 19.04 -1.83 22.93
CA LYS A 188 17.88 -1.55 23.73
C LYS A 188 16.81 -0.92 22.85
N GLN A 189 15.80 -1.73 22.47
CA GLN A 189 14.67 -1.30 21.64
C GLN A 189 13.94 -0.13 22.33
N ASP A 190 14.26 0.06 23.60
CA ASP A 190 13.65 1.05 24.49
C ASP A 190 14.53 2.26 24.82
N ALA A 191 15.72 2.41 24.26
CA ALA A 191 16.57 3.59 24.55
C ALA A 191 15.85 4.91 24.21
N TRP A 192 14.96 4.92 23.21
CA TRP A 192 14.15 6.08 22.87
C TRP A 192 13.07 6.38 23.92
N ARG A 193 12.72 5.40 24.77
CA ARG A 193 11.77 5.60 25.89
C ARG A 193 12.37 6.42 27.06
N GLU A 194 13.70 6.55 27.09
CA GLU A 194 14.40 7.35 28.11
C GLU A 194 14.31 8.86 27.81
N GLY A 195 13.89 9.26 26.61
CA GLY A 195 13.70 10.66 26.21
C GLY A 195 12.44 11.30 26.81
N THR A 196 12.31 12.60 26.56
CA THR A 196 11.10 13.37 26.90
C THR A 196 9.88 12.83 26.17
N VAL A 197 8.68 13.10 26.67
CA VAL A 197 7.45 12.64 26.02
C VAL A 197 7.31 13.19 24.60
N GLN A 198 7.81 14.40 24.34
CA GLN A 198 7.84 15.00 22.99
C GLN A 198 8.75 14.22 22.04
N GLU A 199 9.94 13.85 22.49
CA GLU A 199 10.88 13.03 21.71
C GLU A 199 10.34 11.64 21.46
N ARG A 200 9.65 11.05 22.45
CA ARG A 200 9.01 9.74 22.31
C ARG A 200 7.89 9.77 21.27
N LEU A 201 6.99 10.76 21.34
CA LEU A 201 5.90 10.93 20.37
C LEU A 201 6.46 11.18 18.96
N LYS A 202 7.47 12.04 18.83
CA LYS A 202 8.16 12.29 17.54
C LYS A 202 8.75 11.00 16.99
N TYR A 203 9.51 10.26 17.80
CA TYR A 203 10.15 9.01 17.39
C TYR A 203 9.14 7.93 17.02
N ALA A 204 8.11 7.75 17.85
CA ALA A 204 7.03 6.78 17.61
C ALA A 204 6.35 7.04 16.28
N LEU A 205 6.04 8.31 15.97
CA LEU A 205 5.45 8.69 14.69
C LEU A 205 6.38 8.44 13.52
N MET A 206 7.66 8.82 13.63
CA MET A 206 8.67 8.59 12.58
C MET A 206 8.89 7.09 12.28
N LYS A 207 8.74 6.22 13.27
CA LYS A 207 8.96 4.77 13.16
C LYS A 207 7.67 3.97 12.99
N GLY A 208 6.50 4.61 13.06
CA GLY A 208 5.20 3.96 12.98
C GLY A 208 4.91 3.03 14.17
N ILE A 209 5.42 3.38 15.37
CA ILE A 209 5.22 2.60 16.60
C ILE A 209 3.96 3.10 17.30
N GLY A 210 2.93 2.25 17.39
CA GLY A 210 1.65 2.58 18.04
C GLY A 210 1.54 2.13 19.51
N ASP A 211 2.38 1.19 19.96
CA ASP A 211 2.23 0.43 21.20
C ASP A 211 2.17 1.31 22.46
N PHE A 212 2.83 2.47 22.45
CA PHE A 212 2.92 3.39 23.59
C PHE A 212 2.14 4.69 23.38
N LEU A 213 1.43 4.83 22.26
CA LEU A 213 0.85 6.10 21.84
C LEU A 213 -0.16 6.65 22.84
N GLU A 214 -1.07 5.82 23.36
CA GLU A 214 -2.06 6.23 24.34
C GLU A 214 -1.41 6.72 25.63
N GLN A 215 -0.39 6.01 26.11
CA GLN A 215 0.35 6.36 27.32
C GLN A 215 1.09 7.69 27.15
N ASP A 216 1.80 7.84 26.04
CA ASP A 216 2.59 9.04 25.77
C ASP A 216 1.70 10.27 25.50
N LEU A 217 0.56 10.09 24.85
CA LEU A 217 -0.43 11.15 24.68
C LEU A 217 -1.06 11.57 26.02
N ALA A 218 -1.39 10.61 26.89
CA ALA A 218 -1.91 10.91 28.22
C ALA A 218 -0.90 11.69 29.09
N GLU A 219 0.41 11.39 28.94
CA GLU A 219 1.49 12.12 29.62
C GLU A 219 1.71 13.52 29.00
N ALA A 220 1.60 13.64 27.69
CA ALA A 220 1.83 14.90 26.99
C ALA A 220 0.70 15.91 27.17
N LEU A 221 -0.56 15.47 27.13
CA LEU A 221 -1.73 16.36 27.16
C LEU A 221 -1.72 17.39 28.29
N PRO A 222 -1.34 17.07 29.54
CA PRO A 222 -1.29 18.05 30.63
C PRO A 222 -0.19 19.12 30.48
N LEU A 223 0.77 18.93 29.56
CA LEU A 223 1.88 19.84 29.32
C LEU A 223 1.53 20.95 28.31
N TYR A 224 0.36 20.88 27.71
CA TYR A 224 -0.12 21.81 26.68
C TYR A 224 -1.46 22.42 27.07
N ASP A 225 -1.68 23.69 26.67
CA ASP A 225 -2.93 24.39 26.96
C ASP A 225 -4.13 23.81 26.21
N LYS A 226 -3.87 23.26 25.02
CA LYS A 226 -4.88 22.64 24.15
C LYS A 226 -4.37 21.33 23.57
N ALA A 227 -5.26 20.37 23.42
CA ALA A 227 -4.94 19.09 22.80
C ALA A 227 -4.37 19.22 21.38
N VAL A 228 -4.79 20.23 20.61
CA VAL A 228 -4.28 20.50 19.27
C VAL A 228 -2.79 20.87 19.28
N ASP A 229 -2.29 21.46 20.35
CA ASP A 229 -0.87 21.86 20.45
C ASP A 229 0.06 20.64 20.50
N VAL A 230 -0.42 19.48 20.96
CA VAL A 230 0.32 18.20 20.87
C VAL A 230 0.46 17.76 19.41
N ILE A 231 -0.57 18.00 18.60
CA ILE A 231 -0.55 17.66 17.18
C ILE A 231 0.36 18.63 16.42
N GLU A 232 0.20 19.95 16.62
CA GLU A 232 0.96 21.01 15.95
C GLU A 232 2.44 21.06 16.40
N GLY A 233 2.75 20.54 17.61
CA GLY A 233 4.11 20.43 18.14
C GLY A 233 4.76 19.07 17.79
N PRO A 234 4.92 18.16 18.77
CA PRO A 234 5.75 16.96 18.63
C PRO A 234 5.33 16.02 17.49
N LEU A 235 4.02 15.91 17.21
CA LEU A 235 3.56 15.04 16.13
C LEU A 235 3.86 15.66 14.75
N MET A 236 3.64 16.97 14.58
CA MET A 236 3.96 17.66 13.34
C MET A 236 5.47 17.73 13.09
N ASP A 237 6.28 17.91 14.14
CA ASP A 237 7.74 17.83 14.05
C ASP A 237 8.20 16.46 13.54
N GLY A 238 7.55 15.39 14.00
CA GLY A 238 7.78 14.03 13.49
C GLY A 238 7.44 13.90 12.01
N MET A 239 6.28 14.42 11.60
CA MET A 239 5.84 14.40 10.19
C MET A 239 6.74 15.22 9.29
N ASN A 240 7.18 16.40 9.72
CA ASN A 240 8.12 17.23 8.97
C ASN A 240 9.44 16.50 8.73
N HIS A 241 9.97 15.83 9.75
CA HIS A 241 11.18 15.04 9.62
C HIS A 241 11.02 13.84 8.67
N VAL A 242 9.86 13.16 8.71
CA VAL A 242 9.52 12.12 7.72
C VAL A 242 9.47 12.72 6.31
N GLY A 243 8.89 13.92 6.16
CA GLY A 243 8.86 14.64 4.88
C GLY A 243 10.26 14.99 4.36
N GLU A 244 11.17 15.44 5.22
CA GLU A 244 12.56 15.71 4.88
C GLU A 244 13.30 14.45 4.42
N LEU A 245 13.15 13.33 5.15
CA LEU A 245 13.73 12.04 4.78
C LEU A 245 13.19 11.54 3.43
N PHE A 246 11.89 11.71 3.19
CA PHE A 246 11.27 11.34 1.93
C PHE A 246 11.73 12.23 0.76
N GLY A 247 11.97 13.52 1.01
CA GLY A 247 12.48 14.46 0.00
C GLY A 247 13.97 14.30 -0.32
N ALA A 248 14.73 13.65 0.56
CA ALA A 248 16.16 13.39 0.37
C ALA A 248 16.47 12.07 -0.36
N GLY A 249 15.47 11.21 -0.64
CA GLY A 249 15.58 9.95 -1.40
C GLY A 249 15.62 8.73 -0.50
#